data_4172a408d86fb605b355e509e3487ca9
#
_entry.id   4172a408d86fb605b355e509e3487ca9
#
_cell.length_a   1.000
_cell.length_b   1.000
_cell.length_c   1.000
_cell.angle_alpha   90.00
_cell.angle_beta   90.00
_cell.angle_gamma   90.00
#
_symmetry.space_group_name_H-M   'P 1'
#
loop_
_entity.id
_entity.type
_entity.pdbx_description
1 polymer ?
#
loop_
_entity_poly.entity_id
_entity_poly.type
_entity_poly.pdbx_seq_one_letter_code
_entity_poly.pdbx_strand_id
1 'polypeptide(L)'
;MQRAAERGLCRLIIVNRIDAEDADLPAVLTQLQQAFGKECLPLNLPAANASRVVDCFFNPSGDSDFSSVAATHQALIDQVVEVNEELMTLYLEQGEELAPEQLHTPFEQALREGHLIPVCFVSARSGAGVAELLDVLVRLAPNPTEGNPPRCLIGEGDKAVPYAVVPDAGRHVVAHVFKVIFDPFVGKLALFRIHQGTVTRDSQ
;
A
#
# COMPACT_ATOMS: atom_id res chain seq x y z
N MET A 1 -0.48 -7.97 10.73
CA MET A 1 0.63 -7.05 10.46
C MET A 1 1.99 -7.76 10.48
N GLN A 2 2.39 -8.47 11.55
CA GLN A 2 3.71 -9.12 11.65
C GLN A 2 4.02 -10.06 10.47
N ARG A 3 3.10 -10.99 10.11
CA ARG A 3 3.30 -11.88 8.96
C ARG A 3 3.44 -11.17 7.61
N ALA A 4 2.80 -10.00 7.47
CA ALA A 4 2.95 -9.18 6.26
C ALA A 4 4.34 -8.55 6.22
N ALA A 5 4.82 -8.04 7.37
CA ALA A 5 6.17 -7.50 7.50
C ALA A 5 7.25 -8.56 7.21
N GLU A 6 7.14 -9.76 7.80
CA GLU A 6 8.06 -10.88 7.59
C GLU A 6 8.15 -11.30 6.11
N ARG A 7 7.09 -11.07 5.35
CA ARG A 7 7.03 -11.36 3.90
C ARG A 7 7.34 -10.16 3.01
N GLY A 8 7.68 -9.01 3.60
CA GLY A 8 7.93 -7.78 2.86
C GLY A 8 6.71 -7.27 2.08
N LEU A 9 5.49 -7.52 2.56
CA LEU A 9 4.28 -7.05 1.89
C LEU A 9 4.01 -5.59 2.24
N CYS A 10 3.70 -4.78 1.23
CA CYS A 10 3.19 -3.43 1.44
C CYS A 10 1.87 -3.48 2.22
N ARG A 11 1.71 -2.57 3.15
CA ARG A 11 0.59 -2.56 4.09
C ARG A 11 -0.17 -1.24 3.98
N LEU A 12 -1.48 -1.33 4.01
CA LEU A 12 -2.41 -0.19 4.08
C LEU A 12 -3.49 -0.54 5.10
N ILE A 13 -3.85 0.41 5.95
CA ILE A 13 -4.93 0.25 6.93
C ILE A 13 -6.12 1.07 6.47
N ILE A 14 -7.30 0.46 6.43
CA ILE A 14 -8.56 1.13 6.13
C ILE A 14 -9.41 1.14 7.39
N VAL A 15 -9.64 2.33 7.95
CA VAL A 15 -10.56 2.56 9.05
C VAL A 15 -11.93 2.87 8.46
N ASN A 16 -12.81 1.86 8.46
CA ASN A 16 -14.16 1.98 7.89
C ASN A 16 -15.18 2.36 8.97
N ARG A 17 -16.35 2.84 8.53
CA ARG A 17 -17.46 3.27 9.39
C ARG A 17 -17.11 4.50 10.25
N ILE A 18 -16.41 5.46 9.67
CA ILE A 18 -16.09 6.72 10.38
C ILE A 18 -17.35 7.51 10.77
N ASP A 19 -18.48 7.22 10.13
CA ASP A 19 -19.81 7.80 10.36
C ASP A 19 -20.57 7.14 11.54
N ALA A 20 -19.96 6.22 12.29
CA ALA A 20 -20.60 5.63 13.46
C ALA A 20 -20.63 6.64 14.61
N GLU A 21 -21.79 6.77 15.27
CA GLU A 21 -22.03 7.76 16.34
C GLU A 21 -21.11 7.58 17.56
N ASP A 22 -20.67 6.35 17.80
CA ASP A 22 -19.81 5.95 18.93
C ASP A 22 -18.31 5.84 18.54
N ALA A 23 -17.93 6.24 17.33
CA ALA A 23 -16.55 6.12 16.86
C ALA A 23 -15.64 7.21 17.45
N ASP A 24 -14.70 6.81 18.31
CA ASP A 24 -13.58 7.67 18.74
C ASP A 24 -12.39 7.51 17.78
N LEU A 25 -12.43 8.25 16.68
CA LEU A 25 -11.43 8.15 15.60
C LEU A 25 -10.01 8.57 16.03
N PRO A 26 -9.81 9.61 16.87
CA PRO A 26 -8.51 9.91 17.48
C PRO A 26 -7.96 8.74 18.30
N ALA A 27 -8.79 8.10 19.13
CA ALA A 27 -8.38 6.94 19.91
C ALA A 27 -8.04 5.74 19.01
N VAL A 28 -8.79 5.51 17.93
CA VAL A 28 -8.51 4.46 16.94
C VAL A 28 -7.12 4.68 16.31
N LEU A 29 -6.81 5.87 15.86
CA LEU A 29 -5.48 6.18 15.29
C LEU A 29 -4.38 5.94 16.30
N THR A 30 -4.56 6.41 17.53
CA THR A 30 -3.60 6.19 18.62
C THR A 30 -3.38 4.71 18.90
N GLN A 31 -4.43 3.90 18.94
CA GLN A 31 -4.34 2.45 19.13
C GLN A 31 -3.64 1.76 17.98
N LEU A 32 -3.86 2.19 16.73
CA LEU A 32 -3.16 1.67 15.56
C LEU A 32 -1.65 1.94 15.66
N GLN A 33 -1.28 3.15 16.05
CA GLN A 33 0.14 3.52 16.25
C GLN A 33 0.78 2.76 17.41
N GLN A 34 0.08 2.54 18.50
CA GLN A 34 0.57 1.72 19.63
C GLN A 34 0.74 0.25 19.25
N ALA A 35 -0.17 -0.29 18.43
CA ALA A 35 -0.18 -1.70 18.07
C ALA A 35 0.79 -2.04 16.91
N PHE A 36 0.98 -1.12 15.96
CA PHE A 36 1.67 -1.40 14.70
C PHE A 36 2.84 -0.45 14.39
N GLY A 37 3.08 0.54 15.24
CA GLY A 37 4.19 1.46 15.12
C GLY A 37 3.77 2.88 14.71
N LYS A 38 4.69 3.81 14.93
CA LYS A 38 4.55 5.23 14.57
C LYS A 38 4.46 5.46 13.05
N GLU A 39 4.85 4.47 12.28
CA GLU A 39 4.79 4.42 10.82
C GLU A 39 3.34 4.41 10.28
N CYS A 40 2.35 4.20 11.17
CA CYS A 40 0.93 4.30 10.84
C CYS A 40 0.53 5.78 10.75
N LEU A 41 0.56 6.35 9.53
CA LEU A 41 0.25 7.75 9.28
C LEU A 41 -1.00 7.91 8.40
N PRO A 42 -1.93 8.82 8.75
CA PRO A 42 -3.14 9.03 7.97
C PRO A 42 -2.85 9.78 6.67
N LEU A 43 -3.35 9.23 5.53
CA LEU A 43 -3.35 9.91 4.24
C LEU A 43 -4.52 10.87 4.07
N ASN A 44 -5.58 10.65 4.84
CA ASN A 44 -6.72 11.54 4.93
C ASN A 44 -7.21 11.61 6.38
N LEU A 45 -7.90 12.68 6.72
CA LEU A 45 -8.52 12.87 8.04
C LEU A 45 -10.03 13.12 7.88
N PRO A 46 -10.86 12.59 8.78
CA PRO A 46 -12.28 12.92 8.84
C PRO A 46 -12.51 14.42 9.04
N ALA A 47 -13.56 14.93 8.43
CA ALA A 47 -13.96 16.33 8.51
C ALA A 47 -15.49 16.48 8.48
N ALA A 48 -15.98 17.60 9.01
CA ALA A 48 -17.40 17.92 9.10
C ALA A 48 -18.21 16.80 9.78
N ASN A 49 -17.77 16.39 10.96
CA ASN A 49 -18.32 15.27 11.73
C ASN A 49 -18.34 13.95 10.92
N ALA A 50 -17.18 13.64 10.33
CA ALA A 50 -16.96 12.44 9.53
C ALA A 50 -17.91 12.26 8.32
N SER A 51 -18.57 13.35 7.87
CA SER A 51 -19.39 13.31 6.66
C SER A 51 -18.56 13.36 5.37
N ARG A 52 -17.32 13.80 5.45
CA ARG A 52 -16.30 13.82 4.38
C ARG A 52 -14.92 13.59 4.98
N VAL A 53 -13.94 13.49 4.11
CA VAL A 53 -12.51 13.49 4.50
C VAL A 53 -11.76 14.62 3.85
N VAL A 54 -10.61 14.97 4.42
CA VAL A 54 -9.63 15.92 3.87
C VAL A 54 -8.36 15.16 3.54
N ASP A 55 -7.83 15.37 2.35
CA ASP A 55 -6.57 14.81 1.90
C ASP A 55 -5.39 15.44 2.65
N CYS A 56 -4.50 14.61 3.15
CA CYS A 56 -3.31 15.04 3.87
C CYS A 56 -2.03 14.88 3.04
N PHE A 57 -2.09 14.29 1.85
CA PHE A 57 -0.90 14.00 1.05
C PHE A 57 -0.83 14.83 -0.24
N PHE A 58 -1.84 14.74 -1.12
CA PHE A 58 -1.80 15.42 -2.43
C PHE A 58 -2.20 16.90 -2.36
N ASN A 59 -3.24 17.20 -1.58
CA ASN A 59 -3.81 18.54 -1.42
C ASN A 59 -4.11 18.83 0.04
N PRO A 60 -3.07 19.04 0.88
CA PRO A 60 -3.21 19.16 2.34
C PRO A 60 -3.81 20.52 2.72
N SER A 61 -5.10 20.69 2.50
CA SER A 61 -5.79 21.95 2.78
C SER A 61 -7.15 21.73 3.44
N GLY A 62 -7.52 22.64 4.33
CA GLY A 62 -8.79 22.64 5.05
C GLY A 62 -8.69 22.15 6.49
N ASP A 63 -9.84 22.09 7.16
CA ASP A 63 -9.95 21.68 8.55
C ASP A 63 -10.45 20.23 8.67
N SER A 64 -9.93 19.51 9.63
CA SER A 64 -10.36 18.16 10.00
C SER A 64 -11.00 18.14 11.39
N ASP A 65 -11.70 17.07 11.72
CA ASP A 65 -12.40 16.90 12.99
C ASP A 65 -11.41 16.67 14.17
N PHE A 66 -10.22 16.17 13.87
CA PHE A 66 -9.13 16.00 14.84
C PHE A 66 -7.78 16.08 14.12
N SER A 67 -6.73 16.48 14.77
CA SER A 67 -5.39 16.69 14.22
C SER A 67 -5.30 17.82 13.18
N SER A 68 -4.14 18.40 13.03
CA SER A 68 -3.86 19.39 11.98
C SER A 68 -3.55 18.70 10.66
N VAL A 69 -4.21 19.10 9.59
CA VAL A 69 -3.92 18.62 8.22
C VAL A 69 -2.48 18.95 7.84
N ALA A 70 -2.01 20.17 8.14
CA ALA A 70 -0.63 20.58 7.86
C ALA A 70 0.40 19.76 8.66
N ALA A 71 0.16 19.52 9.95
CA ALA A 71 1.07 18.71 10.76
C ALA A 71 1.07 17.23 10.31
N THR A 72 -0.07 16.71 9.87
CA THR A 72 -0.18 15.35 9.32
C THR A 72 0.55 15.24 7.99
N HIS A 73 0.40 16.23 7.12
CA HIS A 73 1.14 16.30 5.85
C HIS A 73 2.66 16.30 6.12
N GLN A 74 3.12 17.16 7.02
CA GLN A 74 4.52 17.24 7.37
C GLN A 74 5.08 15.90 7.85
N ALA A 75 4.37 15.23 8.74
CA ALA A 75 4.78 13.91 9.23
C ALA A 75 4.84 12.84 8.12
N LEU A 76 3.96 12.91 7.11
CA LEU A 76 4.00 12.04 5.93
C LEU A 76 5.22 12.33 5.06
N ILE A 77 5.51 13.60 4.78
CA ILE A 77 6.66 14.01 3.98
C ILE A 77 7.96 13.61 4.68
N ASP A 78 8.11 13.90 5.97
CA ASP A 78 9.28 13.53 6.76
C ASP A 78 9.55 12.02 6.67
N GLN A 79 8.50 11.20 6.83
CA GLN A 79 8.61 9.74 6.77
C GLN A 79 8.96 9.21 5.38
N VAL A 80 8.50 9.86 4.31
CA VAL A 80 8.81 9.51 2.92
C VAL A 80 10.22 9.95 2.53
N VAL A 81 10.65 11.11 3.01
CA VAL A 81 11.97 11.66 2.71
C VAL A 81 13.09 10.88 3.41
N GLU A 82 12.84 10.33 4.61
CA GLU A 82 13.83 9.54 5.38
C GLU A 82 14.38 8.31 4.61
N VAL A 83 13.65 7.74 3.66
CA VAL A 83 14.08 6.53 2.93
C VAL A 83 14.95 6.82 1.71
N ASN A 84 15.14 8.09 1.34
CA ASN A 84 15.88 8.47 0.15
C ASN A 84 16.84 9.63 0.40
N GLU A 85 18.15 9.35 0.40
CA GLU A 85 19.19 10.36 0.71
C GLU A 85 19.21 11.53 -0.29
N GLU A 86 18.91 11.28 -1.58
CA GLU A 86 18.88 12.33 -2.59
C GLU A 86 17.68 13.27 -2.36
N LEU A 87 16.53 12.70 -2.04
CA LEU A 87 15.33 13.46 -1.73
C LEU A 87 15.49 14.21 -0.40
N MET A 88 16.14 13.62 0.61
CA MET A 88 16.47 14.28 1.86
C MET A 88 17.32 15.52 1.62
N THR A 89 18.34 15.41 0.76
CA THR A 89 19.20 16.54 0.41
C THR A 89 18.40 17.65 -0.29
N LEU A 90 17.57 17.27 -1.26
CA LEU A 90 16.71 18.21 -1.99
C LEU A 90 15.72 18.92 -1.06
N TYR A 91 15.11 18.17 -0.15
CA TYR A 91 14.18 18.69 0.86
C TYR A 91 14.85 19.73 1.79
N LEU A 92 16.09 19.47 2.22
CA LEU A 92 16.86 20.40 3.05
C LEU A 92 17.31 21.65 2.28
N GLU A 93 17.54 21.54 0.98
CA GLU A 93 17.97 22.65 0.12
C GLU A 93 16.81 23.54 -0.35
N GLN A 94 15.70 22.94 -0.75
CA GLN A 94 14.54 23.63 -1.35
C GLN A 94 13.45 24.00 -0.34
N GLY A 95 13.51 23.46 0.89
CA GLY A 95 12.45 23.57 1.88
C GLY A 95 11.29 22.60 1.63
N GLU A 96 10.15 22.85 2.29
CA GLU A 96 9.01 21.93 2.39
C GLU A 96 8.19 21.75 1.10
N GLU A 97 8.53 22.45 0.01
CA GLU A 97 7.78 22.41 -1.25
C GLU A 97 8.37 21.36 -2.22
N LEU A 98 8.07 20.08 -2.00
CA LEU A 98 8.34 19.01 -2.97
C LEU A 98 7.14 18.79 -3.91
N ALA A 99 7.40 18.67 -5.21
CA ALA A 99 6.33 18.35 -6.16
C ALA A 99 5.82 16.91 -5.93
N PRO A 100 4.50 16.64 -6.05
CA PRO A 100 3.93 15.31 -5.84
C PRO A 100 4.58 14.20 -6.69
N GLU A 101 5.06 14.57 -7.88
CA GLU A 101 5.75 13.65 -8.80
C GLU A 101 7.10 13.18 -8.25
N GLN A 102 7.77 13.99 -7.45
CA GLN A 102 9.05 13.65 -6.81
C GLN A 102 8.85 12.71 -5.63
N LEU A 103 7.67 12.70 -5.03
CA LEU A 103 7.32 11.91 -3.86
C LEU A 103 6.86 10.48 -4.21
N HIS A 104 6.49 10.19 -5.47
CA HIS A 104 5.93 8.88 -5.84
C HIS A 104 6.89 7.72 -5.57
N THR A 105 8.08 7.75 -6.16
CA THR A 105 9.08 6.67 -5.98
C THR A 105 9.55 6.51 -4.53
N PRO A 106 9.87 7.58 -3.78
CA PRO A 106 10.18 7.47 -2.35
C PRO A 106 9.02 6.95 -1.51
N PHE A 107 7.79 7.32 -1.84
CA PHE A 107 6.59 6.80 -1.17
C PHE A 107 6.45 5.28 -1.36
N GLU A 108 6.60 4.79 -2.59
CA GLU A 108 6.61 3.36 -2.86
C GLU A 108 7.74 2.63 -2.11
N GLN A 109 8.92 3.23 -2.05
CA GLN A 109 10.04 2.69 -1.29
C GLN A 109 9.69 2.59 0.19
N ALA A 110 9.15 3.65 0.79
CA ALA A 110 8.71 3.66 2.18
C ALA A 110 7.65 2.57 2.48
N LEU A 111 6.71 2.33 1.54
CA LEU A 111 5.75 1.24 1.64
C LEU A 111 6.40 -0.14 1.60
N ARG A 112 7.33 -0.38 0.65
CA ARG A 112 8.01 -1.68 0.47
C ARG A 112 8.89 -2.03 1.64
N GLU A 113 9.58 -1.06 2.19
CA GLU A 113 10.49 -1.22 3.32
C GLU A 113 9.75 -1.24 4.66
N GLY A 114 8.47 -0.80 4.66
CA GLY A 114 7.61 -0.79 5.83
C GLY A 114 7.84 0.41 6.75
N HIS A 115 8.54 1.44 6.27
CA HIS A 115 8.72 2.71 6.95
C HIS A 115 7.44 3.54 6.98
N LEU A 116 6.52 3.28 6.05
CA LEU A 116 5.21 3.92 6.02
C LEU A 116 4.10 2.86 5.95
N ILE A 117 3.10 3.00 6.80
CA ILE A 117 1.86 2.22 6.78
C ILE A 117 0.71 3.22 6.68
N PRO A 118 0.24 3.51 5.46
CA PRO A 118 -0.83 4.48 5.27
C PRO A 118 -2.12 4.06 5.98
N VAL A 119 -2.79 5.03 6.59
CA VAL A 119 -4.11 4.86 7.20
C VAL A 119 -5.11 5.71 6.42
N CYS A 120 -6.17 5.09 5.91
CA CYS A 120 -7.25 5.77 5.21
C CYS A 120 -8.54 5.66 6.00
N PHE A 121 -9.15 6.78 6.31
CA PHE A 121 -10.45 6.88 6.96
C PHE A 121 -11.55 6.90 5.91
N VAL A 122 -12.54 6.01 6.02
CA VAL A 122 -13.63 5.88 5.05
C VAL A 122 -14.96 5.53 5.73
N SER A 123 -16.03 5.79 5.05
CA SER A 123 -17.32 5.15 5.32
C SER A 123 -17.87 4.55 4.03
N ALA A 124 -17.86 3.24 3.92
CA ALA A 124 -18.48 2.55 2.78
C ALA A 124 -20.02 2.76 2.75
N ARG A 125 -20.63 3.11 3.87
CA ARG A 125 -22.06 3.36 3.98
C ARG A 125 -22.45 4.72 3.39
N SER A 126 -21.75 5.79 3.79
CA SER A 126 -22.02 7.16 3.32
C SER A 126 -21.29 7.52 2.03
N GLY A 127 -20.23 6.78 1.69
CA GLY A 127 -19.33 7.08 0.59
C GLY A 127 -18.18 8.02 0.96
N ALA A 128 -18.16 8.57 2.19
CA ALA A 128 -17.10 9.47 2.63
C ALA A 128 -15.73 8.77 2.59
N GLY A 129 -14.73 9.40 1.97
CA GLY A 129 -13.36 8.91 1.86
C GLY A 129 -13.16 7.77 0.86
N VAL A 130 -14.21 7.27 0.20
CA VAL A 130 -14.09 6.13 -0.73
C VAL A 130 -13.42 6.55 -2.03
N ALA A 131 -13.76 7.71 -2.58
CA ALA A 131 -13.12 8.23 -3.79
C ALA A 131 -11.63 8.48 -3.54
N GLU A 132 -11.28 9.10 -2.42
CA GLU A 132 -9.91 9.39 -1.99
C GLU A 132 -9.11 8.09 -1.77
N LEU A 133 -9.72 7.05 -1.17
CA LEU A 133 -9.09 5.73 -1.05
C LEU A 133 -8.80 5.12 -2.43
N LEU A 134 -9.71 5.23 -3.40
CA LEU A 134 -9.49 4.72 -4.74
C LEU A 134 -8.35 5.48 -5.44
N ASP A 135 -8.27 6.79 -5.27
CA ASP A 135 -7.18 7.60 -5.78
C ASP A 135 -5.83 7.19 -5.17
N VAL A 136 -5.78 6.93 -3.86
CA VAL A 136 -4.60 6.38 -3.18
C VAL A 136 -4.18 5.04 -3.80
N LEU A 137 -5.13 4.13 -4.03
CA LEU A 137 -4.82 2.82 -4.63
C LEU A 137 -4.31 2.94 -6.07
N VAL A 138 -4.84 3.88 -6.85
CA VAL A 138 -4.42 4.09 -8.25
C VAL A 138 -3.08 4.80 -8.35
N ARG A 139 -2.82 5.77 -7.48
CA ARG A 139 -1.67 6.68 -7.60
C ARG A 139 -0.47 6.28 -6.73
N LEU A 140 -0.67 5.60 -5.61
CA LEU A 140 0.36 5.33 -4.61
C LEU A 140 0.56 3.85 -4.31
N ALA A 141 -0.43 2.97 -4.57
CA ALA A 141 -0.22 1.56 -4.30
C ALA A 141 0.73 0.96 -5.35
N PRO A 142 1.79 0.27 -4.92
CA PRO A 142 2.73 -0.34 -5.85
C PRO A 142 2.02 -1.42 -6.68
N ASN A 143 2.24 -1.40 -7.98
CA ASN A 143 1.78 -2.45 -8.85
C ASN A 143 2.60 -3.75 -8.64
N PRO A 144 2.21 -4.89 -9.21
CA PRO A 144 2.91 -6.17 -9.01
C PRO A 144 4.39 -6.19 -9.44
N THR A 145 4.84 -5.21 -10.22
CA THR A 145 6.25 -5.09 -10.64
C THR A 145 7.08 -4.19 -9.72
N GLU A 146 6.43 -3.28 -9.03
CA GLU A 146 7.00 -2.31 -8.09
C GLU A 146 7.02 -2.83 -6.65
N GLY A 147 6.08 -3.73 -6.32
CA GLY A 147 6.04 -4.39 -5.02
C GLY A 147 7.19 -5.38 -4.81
N ASN A 148 7.18 -6.05 -3.68
CA ASN A 148 8.15 -7.10 -3.38
C ASN A 148 7.70 -8.43 -4.01
N PRO A 149 8.19 -8.79 -5.21
CA PRO A 149 7.80 -10.02 -5.87
C PRO A 149 8.28 -11.25 -5.08
N PRO A 150 7.58 -12.38 -5.16
CA PRO A 150 8.02 -13.60 -4.51
C PRO A 150 9.37 -14.03 -5.07
N ARG A 151 10.27 -14.47 -4.18
CA ARG A 151 11.57 -15.02 -4.61
C ARG A 151 11.33 -16.35 -5.34
N CYS A 152 11.69 -16.39 -6.61
CA CYS A 152 11.70 -17.60 -7.41
C CYS A 152 13.12 -18.18 -7.47
N LEU A 153 13.22 -19.50 -7.48
CA LEU A 153 14.47 -20.22 -7.62
C LEU A 153 14.36 -21.14 -8.84
N ILE A 154 15.47 -21.34 -9.55
CA ILE A 154 15.60 -22.34 -10.60
C ILE A 154 16.63 -23.37 -10.16
N GLY A 155 16.30 -24.67 -10.32
CA GLY A 155 17.12 -25.78 -9.83
C GLY A 155 16.57 -26.41 -8.55
N GLU A 156 17.28 -27.41 -8.03
CA GLU A 156 16.90 -28.16 -6.85
C GLU A 156 18.01 -28.19 -5.81
N GLY A 157 17.63 -28.21 -4.53
CA GLY A 157 18.54 -28.32 -3.39
C GLY A 157 19.60 -27.21 -3.36
N ASP A 158 20.83 -27.57 -3.07
CA ASP A 158 21.97 -26.63 -2.95
C ASP A 158 22.39 -25.99 -4.28
N LYS A 159 21.86 -26.46 -5.42
CA LYS A 159 22.10 -25.90 -6.75
C LYS A 159 21.03 -24.90 -7.19
N ALA A 160 20.05 -24.64 -6.33
CA ALA A 160 19.01 -23.67 -6.62
C ALA A 160 19.59 -22.26 -6.64
N VAL A 161 19.38 -21.54 -7.74
CA VAL A 161 19.84 -20.16 -7.93
C VAL A 161 18.63 -19.21 -8.03
N PRO A 162 18.78 -17.96 -7.57
CA PRO A 162 17.72 -16.96 -7.73
C PRO A 162 17.36 -16.76 -9.20
N TYR A 163 16.07 -16.74 -9.49
CA TYR A 163 15.52 -16.47 -10.81
C TYR A 163 14.73 -15.16 -10.80
N ALA A 164 15.20 -14.19 -11.58
CA ALA A 164 14.50 -12.92 -11.75
C ALA A 164 13.32 -13.12 -12.71
N VAL A 165 12.12 -13.07 -12.18
CA VAL A 165 10.88 -13.12 -12.95
C VAL A 165 10.63 -11.74 -13.57
N VAL A 166 10.39 -11.70 -14.88
CA VAL A 166 10.08 -10.49 -15.62
C VAL A 166 8.66 -10.59 -16.17
N PRO A 167 7.79 -9.59 -15.97
CA PRO A 167 6.40 -9.61 -16.44
C PRO A 167 6.34 -9.37 -17.97
N ASP A 168 6.81 -10.36 -18.72
CA ASP A 168 6.88 -10.36 -20.18
C ASP A 168 6.05 -11.53 -20.71
N ALA A 169 4.99 -11.24 -21.46
CA ALA A 169 4.06 -12.20 -22.02
C ALA A 169 4.68 -13.17 -23.04
N GLY A 170 5.80 -12.80 -23.66
CA GLY A 170 6.54 -13.59 -24.67
C GLY A 170 7.52 -14.61 -24.09
N ARG A 171 7.74 -14.60 -22.76
CA ARG A 171 8.67 -15.51 -22.09
C ARG A 171 7.99 -16.80 -21.65
N HIS A 172 8.80 -17.75 -21.16
CA HIS A 172 8.32 -18.97 -20.53
C HIS A 172 7.36 -18.65 -19.39
N VAL A 173 6.33 -19.49 -19.21
CA VAL A 173 5.37 -19.31 -18.13
C VAL A 173 6.03 -19.59 -16.78
N VAL A 174 5.95 -18.63 -15.89
CA VAL A 174 6.23 -18.76 -14.47
C VAL A 174 4.95 -18.45 -13.72
N ALA A 175 4.36 -19.47 -13.11
CA ALA A 175 3.11 -19.36 -12.38
C ALA A 175 3.20 -20.01 -11.01
N HIS A 176 2.56 -19.40 -10.01
CA HIS A 176 2.48 -19.91 -8.65
C HIS A 176 1.07 -20.39 -8.35
N VAL A 177 0.93 -21.68 -8.11
CA VAL A 177 -0.34 -22.28 -7.66
C VAL A 177 -0.50 -21.98 -6.17
N PHE A 178 -1.53 -21.21 -5.82
CA PHE A 178 -1.78 -20.83 -4.42
C PHE A 178 -3.01 -21.51 -3.81
N LYS A 179 -3.86 -22.14 -4.65
CA LYS A 179 -5.04 -22.87 -4.18
C LYS A 179 -5.37 -24.02 -5.12
N VAL A 180 -5.70 -25.17 -4.54
CA VAL A 180 -6.25 -26.31 -5.25
C VAL A 180 -7.59 -26.66 -4.60
N ILE A 181 -8.64 -26.77 -5.41
CA ILE A 181 -9.96 -27.18 -4.97
C ILE A 181 -10.39 -28.40 -5.80
N PHE A 182 -11.25 -29.22 -5.24
CA PHE A 182 -11.88 -30.32 -5.95
C PHE A 182 -13.35 -29.98 -6.20
N ASP A 183 -13.70 -29.87 -7.47
CA ASP A 183 -15.08 -29.67 -7.90
C ASP A 183 -15.69 -31.02 -8.29
N PRO A 184 -16.89 -31.38 -7.81
CA PRO A 184 -17.51 -32.70 -8.10
C PRO A 184 -17.77 -32.96 -9.58
N PHE A 185 -17.91 -31.92 -10.40
CA PHE A 185 -18.24 -32.02 -11.81
C PHE A 185 -17.05 -31.86 -12.74
N VAL A 186 -16.13 -30.97 -12.40
CA VAL A 186 -14.97 -30.61 -13.24
C VAL A 186 -13.69 -31.32 -12.78
N GLY A 187 -13.67 -31.79 -11.54
CA GLY A 187 -12.52 -32.44 -10.94
C GLY A 187 -11.59 -31.46 -10.26
N LYS A 188 -10.27 -31.65 -10.36
CA LYS A 188 -9.26 -30.87 -9.69
C LYS A 188 -9.05 -29.52 -10.40
N LEU A 189 -9.30 -28.43 -9.70
CA LEU A 189 -9.09 -27.07 -10.15
C LEU A 189 -7.90 -26.44 -9.40
N ALA A 190 -6.91 -25.95 -10.13
CA ALA A 190 -5.80 -25.22 -9.58
C ALA A 190 -5.94 -23.72 -9.91
N LEU A 191 -5.94 -22.88 -8.86
CA LEU A 191 -5.87 -21.43 -9.01
C LEU A 191 -4.41 -21.01 -8.90
N PHE A 192 -3.96 -20.24 -9.89
CA PHE A 192 -2.57 -19.80 -9.96
C PHE A 192 -2.46 -18.33 -10.39
N ARG A 193 -1.38 -17.71 -9.98
CA ARG A 193 -0.96 -16.39 -10.42
C ARG A 193 0.14 -16.53 -11.45
N ILE A 194 -0.05 -15.94 -12.63
CA ILE A 194 1.00 -15.84 -13.65
C ILE A 194 1.87 -14.64 -13.30
N HIS A 195 3.17 -14.87 -13.17
CA HIS A 195 4.17 -13.84 -12.93
C HIS A 195 4.95 -13.50 -14.22
N GLN A 196 5.03 -14.44 -15.16
CA GLN A 196 5.73 -14.31 -16.44
C GLN A 196 5.07 -15.21 -17.47
N GLY A 197 5.13 -14.82 -18.74
CA GLY A 197 4.58 -15.59 -19.85
C GLY A 197 3.07 -15.48 -19.99
N THR A 198 2.53 -16.28 -20.89
CA THR A 198 1.08 -16.35 -21.19
C THR A 198 0.60 -17.79 -21.14
N VAL A 199 -0.51 -18.03 -20.45
CA VAL A 199 -1.24 -19.32 -20.49
C VAL A 199 -2.45 -19.13 -21.37
N THR A 200 -2.56 -19.98 -22.39
CA THR A 200 -3.71 -20.04 -23.27
C THR A 200 -4.53 -21.30 -22.98
N ARG A 201 -5.73 -21.37 -23.53
CA ARG A 201 -6.50 -22.62 -23.55
C ARG A 201 -5.66 -23.68 -24.26
N ASP A 202 -5.56 -24.85 -23.69
CA ASP A 202 -4.79 -26.01 -24.23
C ASP A 202 -3.24 -25.83 -24.16
N SER A 203 -2.69 -24.89 -23.35
CA SER A 203 -1.26 -24.86 -23.04
C SER A 203 -0.83 -26.15 -22.34
N GLN A 204 0.30 -26.73 -22.80
CA GLN A 204 0.96 -27.89 -22.19
C GLN A 204 2.19 -27.48 -21.41
#